data_d4e2b1cdb848a655710246fe0c75d3f9
#
_entry.id   d4e2b1cdb848a655710246fe0c75d3f9
#
_cell.length_a   1.000
_cell.length_b   1.000
_cell.length_c   1.000
_cell.angle_alpha   90.00
_cell.angle_beta   90.00
_cell.angle_gamma   90.00
#
_symmetry.space_group_name_H-M   'P 1'
#
loop_
_entity.id
_entity.type
_entity.pdbx_description
1 polymer ?
#
loop_
_entity_poly.entity_id
_entity_poly.type
_entity_poly.pdbx_seq_one_letter_code
_entity_poly.pdbx_strand_id
1 'polypeptide(L)'
;MANIFEFKYEFYDGYSNKPNKYIILQTNKKETSMLTYNYGKKQCINITDKVDKFCNDISKSEFLGWHNKNFQSNIDFFPSTHWLLRIKTNSAIIYCKGRNIFPNNWDEFIEILNNIGIII
;
A
#
# COMPACT_ATOMS: atom_id res chain seq x y z
N MET A 1 -9.91 -7.30 -18.58
CA MET A 1 -10.26 -7.37 -17.15
C MET A 1 -9.02 -7.09 -16.29
N ALA A 2 -9.13 -6.21 -15.34
CA ALA A 2 -8.02 -5.85 -14.47
C ALA A 2 -7.84 -6.90 -13.36
N ASN A 3 -6.58 -7.26 -13.10
CA ASN A 3 -6.21 -8.17 -12.02
C ASN A 3 -5.13 -7.56 -11.14
N ILE A 4 -5.25 -7.79 -9.85
CA ILE A 4 -4.20 -7.48 -8.88
C ILE A 4 -3.50 -8.81 -8.55
N PHE A 5 -2.20 -8.86 -8.76
CA PHE A 5 -1.39 -10.05 -8.45
C PHE A 5 -0.70 -9.96 -7.10
N GLU A 6 -0.41 -8.75 -6.65
CA GLU A 6 0.25 -8.50 -5.37
C GLU A 6 -0.16 -7.12 -4.85
N PHE A 7 -0.47 -7.05 -3.58
CA PHE A 7 -0.56 -5.79 -2.84
C PHE A 7 -0.06 -6.06 -1.43
N LYS A 8 1.00 -5.35 -1.03
CA LYS A 8 1.56 -5.45 0.30
C LYS A 8 2.05 -4.08 0.73
N TYR A 9 1.49 -3.58 1.82
CA TYR A 9 1.97 -2.39 2.51
C TYR A 9 2.28 -2.77 3.94
N GLU A 10 3.46 -2.39 4.42
CA GLU A 10 3.87 -2.59 5.80
C GLU A 10 4.45 -1.29 6.34
N PHE A 11 4.08 -0.94 7.56
CA PHE A 11 4.59 0.23 8.27
C PHE A 11 5.10 -0.19 9.64
N TYR A 12 6.32 0.20 9.94
CA TYR A 12 7.01 -0.09 11.20
C TYR A 12 7.28 1.21 11.94
N ASP A 13 6.83 1.29 13.17
CA ASP A 13 6.98 2.47 14.03
C ASP A 13 8.07 2.19 15.07
N GLY A 14 9.13 3.02 15.07
CA GLY A 14 10.21 2.91 16.02
C GLY A 14 10.98 1.60 15.92
N TYR A 15 11.15 0.92 17.05
CA TYR A 15 11.92 -0.31 17.15
C TYR A 15 11.10 -1.59 16.95
N SER A 16 9.88 -1.47 16.48
CA SER A 16 9.02 -2.63 16.28
C SER A 16 9.66 -3.58 15.25
N ASN A 17 9.72 -4.88 15.56
CA ASN A 17 10.16 -5.91 14.63
C ASN A 17 8.99 -6.57 13.89
N LYS A 18 7.77 -6.11 14.13
CA LYS A 18 6.55 -6.49 13.42
C LYS A 18 5.86 -5.24 12.91
N PRO A 19 5.17 -5.29 11.76
CA PRO A 19 4.48 -4.11 11.27
C PRO A 19 3.38 -3.66 12.23
N ASN A 20 3.32 -2.35 12.47
CA ASN A 20 2.24 -1.72 13.25
C ASN A 20 1.00 -1.50 12.39
N LYS A 21 1.20 -1.40 11.08
CA LYS A 21 0.13 -1.34 10.06
C LYS A 21 0.52 -2.22 8.89
N TYR A 22 -0.46 -2.90 8.29
CA TYR A 22 -0.25 -3.57 7.01
C TYR A 22 -1.54 -3.67 6.22
N ILE A 23 -1.37 -3.83 4.91
CA ILE A 23 -2.44 -4.17 3.97
C ILE A 23 -1.89 -5.30 3.11
N ILE A 24 -2.58 -6.44 3.07
CA ILE A 24 -2.14 -7.61 2.30
C ILE A 24 -3.30 -8.12 1.45
N LEU A 25 -3.02 -8.33 0.17
CA LEU A 25 -3.99 -8.92 -0.75
C LEU A 25 -4.26 -10.37 -0.39
N GLN A 26 -5.54 -10.73 -0.38
CA GLN A 26 -6.00 -12.12 -0.29
C GLN A 26 -6.96 -12.38 -1.43
N THR A 27 -6.69 -13.43 -2.20
CA THR A 27 -7.55 -13.85 -3.29
C THR A 27 -7.99 -15.30 -3.06
N ASN A 28 -9.23 -15.55 -3.40
CA ASN A 28 -9.73 -16.90 -3.56
C ASN A 28 -10.41 -17.02 -4.94
N LYS A 29 -11.03 -18.15 -5.24
CA LYS A 29 -11.56 -18.42 -6.58
C LYS A 29 -12.57 -17.40 -7.09
N LYS A 30 -13.27 -16.67 -6.21
CA LYS A 30 -14.37 -15.76 -6.58
C LYS A 30 -14.21 -14.35 -6.05
N GLU A 31 -13.34 -14.14 -5.08
CA GLU A 31 -13.28 -12.88 -4.34
C GLU A 31 -11.87 -12.36 -4.21
N THR A 32 -11.76 -11.04 -4.27
CA THR A 32 -10.54 -10.31 -3.98
C THR A 32 -10.78 -9.47 -2.74
N SER A 33 -9.93 -9.66 -1.74
CA SER A 33 -10.05 -8.94 -0.46
C SER A 33 -8.71 -8.37 -0.04
N MET A 34 -8.76 -7.33 0.78
CA MET A 34 -7.58 -6.77 1.45
C MET A 34 -7.70 -7.05 2.94
N LEU A 35 -6.69 -7.70 3.51
CA LEU A 35 -6.56 -7.86 4.94
C LEU A 35 -5.79 -6.67 5.47
N THR A 36 -6.38 -5.92 6.41
CA THR A 36 -5.75 -4.74 6.99
C THR A 36 -5.50 -4.93 8.47
N TYR A 37 -4.44 -4.30 8.95
CA TYR A 37 -4.08 -4.28 10.35
C TYR A 37 -3.61 -2.86 10.70
N ASN A 38 -4.15 -2.31 11.76
CA ASN A 38 -3.78 -0.97 12.21
C ASN A 38 -3.70 -0.97 13.73
N TYR A 39 -2.48 -1.06 14.26
CA TYR A 39 -2.19 -1.06 15.70
C TYR A 39 -3.12 -1.99 16.48
N GLY A 40 -3.20 -3.26 16.06
CA GLY A 40 -4.00 -4.29 16.74
C GLY A 40 -5.39 -4.53 16.17
N LYS A 41 -5.91 -3.64 15.34
CA LYS A 41 -7.24 -3.78 14.74
C LYS A 41 -7.14 -4.42 13.36
N LYS A 42 -7.69 -5.63 13.23
CA LYS A 42 -7.72 -6.37 11.96
C LYS A 42 -9.07 -6.22 11.27
N GLN A 43 -9.04 -6.10 9.95
CA GLN A 43 -10.24 -6.09 9.11
C GLN A 43 -9.95 -6.80 7.80
N CYS A 44 -10.98 -7.43 7.24
CA CYS A 44 -10.92 -8.02 5.90
C CYS A 44 -11.96 -7.30 5.05
N ILE A 45 -11.51 -6.66 3.97
CA ILE A 45 -12.36 -5.80 3.13
C ILE A 45 -12.45 -6.43 1.75
N ASN A 46 -13.67 -6.83 1.36
CA ASN A 46 -13.92 -7.37 0.03
C ASN A 46 -13.93 -6.23 -0.99
N ILE A 47 -13.05 -6.30 -1.98
CA ILE A 47 -12.92 -5.28 -3.02
C ILE A 47 -13.21 -5.80 -4.41
N THR A 48 -13.84 -6.99 -4.51
CA THR A 48 -14.08 -7.68 -5.79
C THR A 48 -14.69 -6.76 -6.85
N ASP A 49 -15.72 -5.99 -6.48
CA ASP A 49 -16.43 -5.09 -7.40
C ASP A 49 -15.67 -3.79 -7.68
N LYS A 50 -14.54 -3.57 -7.02
CA LYS A 50 -13.78 -2.31 -7.10
C LYS A 50 -12.39 -2.50 -7.69
N VAL A 51 -12.03 -3.72 -8.09
CA VAL A 51 -10.69 -4.05 -8.60
C VAL A 51 -10.37 -3.24 -9.85
N ASP A 52 -11.28 -3.15 -10.81
CA ASP A 52 -11.04 -2.43 -12.07
C ASP A 52 -10.75 -0.95 -11.82
N LYS A 53 -11.56 -0.32 -10.97
CA LYS A 53 -11.38 1.09 -10.62
C LYS A 53 -10.04 1.29 -9.88
N PHE A 54 -9.73 0.43 -8.92
CA PHE A 54 -8.49 0.52 -8.16
C PHE A 54 -7.27 0.38 -9.06
N CYS A 55 -7.26 -0.63 -9.94
CA CYS A 55 -6.15 -0.84 -10.88
C CYS A 55 -5.98 0.35 -11.82
N ASN A 56 -7.09 0.92 -12.31
CA ASN A 56 -7.05 2.11 -13.16
C ASN A 56 -6.46 3.31 -12.42
N ASP A 57 -6.88 3.55 -11.19
CA ASP A 57 -6.40 4.68 -10.40
C ASP A 57 -4.91 4.57 -10.05
N ILE A 58 -4.44 3.34 -9.76
CA ILE A 58 -3.04 3.07 -9.42
C ILE A 58 -2.12 3.18 -10.65
N SER A 59 -2.62 2.98 -11.85
CA SER A 59 -1.81 2.96 -13.07
C SER A 59 -1.41 4.35 -13.56
N LYS A 60 -1.69 5.40 -12.80
CA LYS A 60 -1.31 6.77 -13.16
C LYS A 60 0.20 6.97 -13.06
N SER A 61 0.73 7.81 -13.93
CA SER A 61 2.18 8.02 -14.04
C SER A 61 2.84 8.50 -12.75
N GLU A 62 2.13 9.28 -11.92
CA GLU A 62 2.64 9.75 -10.63
C GLU A 62 3.01 8.58 -9.71
N PHE A 63 2.19 7.53 -9.69
CA PHE A 63 2.43 6.37 -8.83
C PHE A 63 3.45 5.42 -9.46
N LEU A 64 3.41 5.23 -10.77
CA LEU A 64 4.38 4.39 -11.48
C LEU A 64 5.81 4.88 -11.28
N GLY A 65 5.98 6.19 -11.12
CA GLY A 65 7.27 6.81 -10.85
C GLY A 65 7.88 6.43 -9.49
N TRP A 66 7.11 5.83 -8.59
CA TRP A 66 7.62 5.38 -7.29
C TRP A 66 8.44 4.08 -7.40
N HIS A 67 8.28 3.34 -8.49
CA HIS A 67 8.92 2.03 -8.62
C HIS A 67 10.44 2.12 -8.50
N ASN A 68 11.03 1.22 -7.70
CA ASN A 68 12.46 1.13 -7.38
C ASN A 68 13.01 2.33 -6.62
N LYS A 69 12.17 3.18 -6.05
CA LYS A 69 12.64 4.31 -5.25
C LYS A 69 12.72 3.96 -3.77
N ASN A 70 13.66 4.62 -3.10
CA ASN A 70 13.82 4.59 -1.65
C ASN A 70 13.65 6.03 -1.15
N PHE A 71 12.53 6.28 -0.49
CA PHE A 71 12.19 7.62 0.02
C PHE A 71 12.78 7.78 1.41
N GLN A 72 13.76 8.67 1.55
CA GLN A 72 14.45 8.91 2.82
C GLN A 72 14.53 10.38 3.12
N SER A 73 14.34 10.73 4.41
CA SER A 73 14.62 12.07 4.91
C SER A 73 16.14 12.29 5.00
N ASN A 74 16.58 13.51 4.72
CA ASN A 74 17.97 13.93 4.96
C ASN A 74 18.27 14.14 6.45
N ILE A 75 17.24 14.12 7.30
CA ILE A 75 17.35 14.27 8.74
C ILE A 75 17.06 12.93 9.39
N ASP A 76 17.97 12.48 10.26
CA ASP A 76 17.75 11.28 11.04
C ASP A 76 16.80 11.57 12.19
N PHE A 77 15.67 10.86 12.22
CA PHE A 77 14.74 10.85 13.33
C PHE A 77 15.01 9.62 14.19
N PHE A 78 14.84 9.78 15.49
CA PHE A 78 15.05 8.68 16.42
C PHE A 78 13.93 8.68 17.46
N PRO A 79 13.15 7.58 17.60
CA PRO A 79 13.19 6.39 16.72
C PRO A 79 12.68 6.70 15.31
N SER A 80 13.18 5.94 14.33
CA SER A 80 12.78 6.12 12.94
C SER A 80 11.59 5.25 12.58
N THR A 81 10.85 5.64 11.53
CA THR A 81 9.80 4.81 10.94
C THR A 81 10.27 4.23 9.61
N HIS A 82 9.75 3.07 9.25
CA HIS A 82 10.05 2.42 7.98
C HIS A 82 8.76 1.92 7.34
N TRP A 83 8.71 1.91 6.01
CA TRP A 83 7.57 1.35 5.30
C TRP A 83 8.01 0.69 4.01
N LEU A 84 7.17 -0.24 3.54
CA LEU A 84 7.36 -0.99 2.30
C LEU A 84 6.04 -1.01 1.53
N LEU A 85 6.10 -0.83 0.22
CA LEU A 85 4.94 -0.94 -0.66
C LEU A 85 5.29 -1.79 -1.87
N ARG A 86 4.45 -2.81 -2.14
CA ARG A 86 4.58 -3.69 -3.29
C ARG A 86 3.22 -3.86 -3.94
N ILE A 87 3.09 -3.39 -5.17
CA ILE A 87 1.85 -3.51 -5.95
C ILE A 87 2.21 -4.08 -7.31
N LYS A 88 1.47 -5.10 -7.73
CA LYS A 88 1.58 -5.64 -9.09
C LYS A 88 0.19 -5.89 -9.63
N THR A 89 -0.10 -5.28 -10.78
CA THR A 89 -1.33 -5.48 -11.54
C THR A 89 -0.98 -5.80 -12.99
N ASN A 90 -1.98 -5.94 -13.87
CA ASN A 90 -1.73 -6.11 -15.31
C ASN A 90 -0.96 -4.92 -15.92
N SER A 91 -1.12 -3.73 -15.35
CA SER A 91 -0.65 -2.48 -15.98
C SER A 91 0.32 -1.69 -15.12
N ALA A 92 0.63 -2.16 -13.90
CA ALA A 92 1.49 -1.42 -12.98
C ALA A 92 2.37 -2.35 -12.16
N ILE A 93 3.62 -1.94 -11.95
CA ILE A 93 4.53 -2.54 -10.97
C ILE A 93 5.09 -1.40 -10.13
N ILE A 94 4.82 -1.40 -8.83
CA ILE A 94 5.29 -0.37 -7.91
C ILE A 94 5.89 -1.09 -6.70
N TYR A 95 7.21 -1.18 -6.65
CA TYR A 95 7.96 -1.74 -5.54
C TYR A 95 8.84 -0.65 -4.97
N CYS A 96 8.48 -0.12 -3.82
CA CYS A 96 9.23 0.97 -3.20
C CYS A 96 9.24 0.85 -1.68
N LYS A 97 10.04 1.67 -1.05
CA LYS A 97 10.18 1.69 0.41
C LYS A 97 10.58 3.10 0.85
N GLY A 98 10.51 3.33 2.14
CA GLY A 98 10.90 4.61 2.69
C GLY A 98 11.24 4.56 4.16
N ARG A 99 11.82 5.65 4.63
CA ARG A 99 12.20 5.87 6.01
C ARG A 99 11.89 7.31 6.39
N ASN A 100 11.06 7.49 7.40
CA ASN A 100 10.66 8.77 7.97
C ASN A 100 9.82 9.69 7.08
N ILE A 101 9.77 9.46 5.77
CA ILE A 101 8.93 10.24 4.86
C ILE A 101 8.19 9.35 3.88
N PHE A 102 7.10 9.86 3.34
CA PHE A 102 6.33 9.27 2.24
C PHE A 102 6.51 10.13 0.98
N PRO A 103 6.17 9.60 -0.21
CA PRO A 103 6.17 10.41 -1.43
C PRO A 103 5.25 11.63 -1.32
N ASN A 104 5.53 12.70 -2.07
CA ASN A 104 4.75 13.94 -2.02
C ASN A 104 3.27 13.75 -2.31
N ASN A 105 2.91 12.80 -3.18
CA ASN A 105 1.53 12.51 -3.55
C ASN A 105 0.96 11.30 -2.81
N TRP A 106 1.48 11.00 -1.62
CA TRP A 106 1.00 9.90 -0.78
C TRP A 106 -0.46 10.07 -0.38
N ASP A 107 -0.90 11.31 -0.14
CA ASP A 107 -2.28 11.58 0.24
C ASP A 107 -3.26 11.18 -0.86
N GLU A 108 -2.90 11.34 -2.13
CA GLU A 108 -3.71 10.90 -3.26
C GLU A 108 -3.84 9.37 -3.28
N PHE A 109 -2.74 8.67 -2.97
CA PHE A 109 -2.74 7.21 -2.86
C PHE A 109 -3.66 6.74 -1.73
N ILE A 110 -3.59 7.38 -0.57
CA ILE A 110 -4.47 7.08 0.57
C ILE A 110 -5.94 7.29 0.20
N GLU A 111 -6.24 8.34 -0.55
CA GLU A 111 -7.61 8.59 -1.04
C GLU A 111 -8.10 7.47 -1.94
N ILE A 112 -7.25 6.93 -2.82
CA ILE A 112 -7.58 5.77 -3.65
C ILE A 112 -7.93 4.57 -2.78
N LEU A 113 -7.16 4.32 -1.72
CA LEU A 113 -7.45 3.24 -0.77
C LEU A 113 -8.78 3.48 -0.04
N ASN A 114 -9.04 4.70 0.38
CA ASN A 114 -10.29 5.05 1.05
C ASN A 114 -11.50 4.79 0.14
N ASN A 115 -11.36 5.03 -1.15
CA ASN A 115 -12.43 4.83 -2.13
C ASN A 115 -12.82 3.36 -2.29
N ILE A 116 -11.95 2.44 -1.91
CA ILE A 116 -12.25 1.00 -1.91
C ILE A 116 -12.52 0.45 -0.51
N GLY A 117 -12.68 1.34 0.48
CA GLY A 117 -13.07 0.99 1.84
C GLY A 117 -11.91 0.72 2.79
N ILE A 118 -10.68 1.02 2.40
CA ILE A 118 -9.50 0.79 3.24
C ILE A 118 -9.10 2.10 3.92
N ILE A 119 -9.08 2.06 5.25
CA ILE A 119 -8.66 3.18 6.09
C ILE A 119 -7.44 2.73 6.90
N ILE A 120 -6.33 3.43 6.70
CA ILE A 120 -5.08 3.03 7.33
C ILE A 120 -4.29 4.22 7.90
#